data_9a1bde033bdafbaef447355c121a358d
#
_entry.id   9a1bde033bdafbaef447355c121a358d
#
_cell.length_a   1.000
_cell.length_b   1.000
_cell.length_c   1.000
_cell.angle_alpha   90.00
_cell.angle_beta   90.00
_cell.angle_gamma   90.00
#
_symmetry.space_group_name_H-M   'P 1'
#
loop_
_entity.id
_entity.type
_entity.pdbx_description
1 polymer ?
#
loop_
_entity_poly.entity_id
_entity_poly.type
_entity_poly.pdbx_seq_one_letter_code
_entity_poly.pdbx_strand_id
1 'polypeptide(L)'
;ELRADLLVHATGYGSMNGWLADLISPEVADKVGKVWGLGSDTPKDPGPWEGELRNMWKPTQVPHLWFHGGNLHQSRHHSEFLALQLKARREGLATTVYKLAPSHHKR
;
A
#
# COMPACT_ATOMS: atom_id res chain seq x y z
N GLU A 1 -30.94 -18.34 15.46
CA GLU A 1 -31.42 -17.44 14.42
C GLU A 1 -31.64 -16.06 15.04
N LEU A 2 -30.96 -15.03 14.51
CA LEU A 2 -31.13 -13.65 14.96
C LEU A 2 -32.04 -12.93 13.97
N ARG A 3 -33.06 -12.25 14.48
CA ARG A 3 -33.89 -11.35 13.67
C ARG A 3 -33.30 -9.95 13.69
N ALA A 4 -33.19 -9.36 12.53
CA ALA A 4 -32.70 -7.98 12.38
C ALA A 4 -33.52 -7.25 11.32
N ASP A 5 -33.88 -6.01 11.58
CA ASP A 5 -34.60 -5.14 10.64
C ASP A 5 -33.64 -4.49 9.64
N LEU A 6 -32.37 -4.39 10.01
CA LEU A 6 -31.30 -3.84 9.17
C LEU A 6 -30.00 -4.61 9.42
N LEU A 7 -29.34 -5.01 8.36
CA LEU A 7 -28.00 -5.59 8.41
C LEU A 7 -27.01 -4.68 7.68
N VAL A 8 -26.01 -4.21 8.40
CA VAL A 8 -24.92 -3.40 7.84
C VAL A 8 -23.67 -4.26 7.72
N HIS A 9 -23.22 -4.48 6.49
CA HIS A 9 -21.99 -5.20 6.21
C HIS A 9 -20.79 -4.23 6.32
N ALA A 10 -19.99 -4.38 7.38
CA ALA A 10 -18.76 -3.62 7.60
C ALA A 10 -17.56 -4.59 7.61
N THR A 11 -17.38 -5.29 6.49
CA THR A 11 -16.44 -6.42 6.36
C THR A 11 -15.00 -6.01 6.00
N GLY A 12 -14.72 -4.71 5.99
CA GLY A 12 -13.40 -4.16 5.66
C GLY A 12 -13.27 -3.74 4.21
N TYR A 13 -12.06 -3.37 3.84
CA TYR A 13 -11.72 -2.91 2.49
C TYR A 13 -10.91 -3.98 1.75
N GLY A 14 -10.96 -3.94 0.41
CA GLY A 14 -10.08 -4.73 -0.44
C GLY A 14 -8.63 -4.25 -0.37
N SER A 15 -7.72 -5.01 -0.96
CA SER A 15 -6.32 -4.61 -1.02
C SER A 15 -6.10 -3.45 -1.99
N MET A 16 -5.10 -2.60 -1.69
CA MET A 16 -4.70 -1.54 -2.62
C MET A 16 -4.13 -2.10 -3.92
N ASN A 17 -3.54 -3.28 -3.89
CA ASN A 17 -3.09 -3.98 -5.08
C ASN A 17 -4.27 -4.42 -5.95
N GLY A 18 -5.36 -4.91 -5.37
CA GLY A 18 -6.60 -5.22 -6.09
C GLY A 18 -7.19 -3.97 -6.75
N TRP A 19 -7.27 -2.86 -6.02
CA TRP A 19 -7.73 -1.59 -6.61
C TRP A 19 -6.81 -1.10 -7.73
N LEU A 20 -5.51 -1.32 -7.64
CA LEU A 20 -4.58 -0.99 -8.72
C LEU A 20 -4.84 -1.83 -9.97
N ALA A 21 -5.15 -3.12 -9.79
CA ALA A 21 -5.51 -3.99 -10.90
C ALA A 21 -6.78 -3.51 -11.61
N ASP A 22 -7.79 -3.11 -10.84
CA ASP A 22 -9.05 -2.61 -11.37
C ASP A 22 -8.90 -1.22 -12.05
N LEU A 23 -8.07 -0.35 -11.46
CA LEU A 23 -7.94 1.05 -11.90
C LEU A 23 -7.01 1.18 -13.12
N ILE A 24 -5.94 0.41 -13.18
CA ILE A 24 -4.91 0.50 -14.22
C ILE A 24 -4.85 -0.80 -15.03
N SER A 25 -4.26 -1.84 -14.46
CA SER A 25 -4.26 -3.19 -15.04
C SER A 25 -3.70 -4.24 -14.08
N PRO A 26 -4.07 -5.52 -14.24
CA PRO A 26 -3.48 -6.63 -13.49
C PRO A 26 -1.97 -6.73 -13.64
N GLU A 27 -1.42 -6.47 -14.83
CA GLU A 27 0.02 -6.57 -15.11
C GLU A 27 0.81 -5.52 -14.30
N VAL A 28 0.27 -4.32 -14.15
CA VAL A 28 0.87 -3.27 -13.32
C VAL A 28 0.79 -3.65 -11.85
N ALA A 29 -0.33 -4.19 -11.41
CA ALA A 29 -0.51 -4.67 -10.04
C ALA A 29 0.46 -5.80 -9.68
N ASP A 30 0.66 -6.75 -10.59
CA ASP A 30 1.62 -7.85 -10.41
C ASP A 30 3.06 -7.34 -10.33
N LYS A 31 3.43 -6.38 -11.17
CA LYS A 31 4.75 -5.76 -11.15
C LYS A 31 5.03 -5.01 -9.86
N VAL A 32 4.05 -4.33 -9.29
CA VAL A 32 4.16 -3.66 -7.99
C VAL A 32 4.22 -4.67 -6.86
N GLY A 33 3.41 -5.70 -6.94
CA GLY A 33 3.24 -6.68 -5.87
C GLY A 33 2.39 -6.15 -4.72
N LYS A 34 2.52 -6.77 -3.56
CA LYS A 34 1.70 -6.42 -2.39
C LYS A 34 2.01 -5.03 -1.87
N VAL A 35 0.95 -4.33 -1.50
CA VAL A 35 1.01 -3.02 -0.86
C VAL A 35 0.60 -3.18 0.60
N TRP A 36 1.43 -2.70 1.52
CA TRP A 36 1.04 -2.65 2.91
C TRP A 36 0.02 -1.54 3.14
N GLY A 37 -1.04 -1.86 3.85
CA GLY A 37 -2.09 -0.91 4.20
C GLY A 37 -3.27 -1.62 4.87
N LEU A 38 -4.26 -0.85 5.28
CA LEU A 38 -5.55 -1.41 5.68
C LEU A 38 -6.13 -2.21 4.50
N GLY A 39 -6.51 -3.46 4.77
CA GLY A 39 -7.04 -4.34 3.73
C GLY A 39 -5.99 -5.07 2.91
N SER A 40 -4.75 -5.21 3.40
CA SER A 40 -3.82 -6.16 2.79
C SER A 40 -4.41 -7.58 2.84
N ASP A 41 -4.33 -8.31 1.72
CA ASP A 41 -4.97 -9.63 1.55
C ASP A 41 -4.36 -10.75 2.40
N THR A 42 -3.47 -10.44 3.30
CA THR A 42 -2.80 -11.43 4.13
C THR A 42 -3.25 -11.33 5.57
N PRO A 43 -4.10 -12.27 6.05
CA PRO A 43 -4.54 -12.29 7.46
C PRO A 43 -3.40 -12.36 8.47
N LYS A 44 -2.21 -12.79 8.03
CA LYS A 44 -0.99 -12.91 8.82
C LYS A 44 0.07 -11.86 8.46
N ASP A 45 -0.33 -10.79 7.79
CA ASP A 45 0.60 -9.70 7.48
C ASP A 45 0.92 -8.93 8.75
N PRO A 46 2.16 -8.96 9.26
CA PRO A 46 2.54 -8.25 10.47
C PRO A 46 2.50 -6.72 10.28
N GLY A 47 2.29 -6.26 9.05
CA GLY A 47 2.28 -4.85 8.73
C GLY A 47 3.66 -4.21 8.90
N PRO A 48 3.73 -2.93 9.31
CA PRO A 48 4.99 -2.19 9.41
C PRO A 48 5.82 -2.57 10.64
N TRP A 49 5.30 -3.39 11.55
CA TRP A 49 5.95 -3.73 12.80
C TRP A 49 7.16 -4.65 12.63
N GLU A 50 7.21 -5.38 11.53
CA GLU A 50 8.26 -6.34 11.23
C GLU A 50 9.05 -6.01 9.95
N GLY A 51 9.22 -4.76 9.62
CA GLY A 51 10.01 -4.38 8.48
C GLY A 51 9.61 -3.06 7.83
N GLU A 52 10.12 -2.85 6.62
CA GLU A 52 9.77 -1.66 5.84
C GLU A 52 8.34 -1.71 5.32
N LEU A 53 7.74 -0.52 5.24
CA LEU A 53 6.47 -0.33 4.57
C LEU A 53 6.56 -0.84 3.13
N ARG A 54 5.65 -1.74 2.75
CA ARG A 54 5.62 -2.29 1.39
C ARG A 54 4.87 -1.35 0.46
N ASN A 55 5.59 -0.74 -0.44
CA ASN A 55 5.05 0.14 -1.48
C ASN A 55 4.21 1.36 -0.99
N MET A 56 4.16 1.61 0.32
CA MET A 56 3.44 2.76 0.88
C MET A 56 4.39 3.93 1.11
N TRP A 57 3.99 5.11 0.62
CA TRP A 57 4.72 6.39 0.77
C TRP A 57 6.17 6.38 0.29
N LYS A 58 6.49 5.49 -0.61
CA LYS A 58 7.80 5.36 -1.23
C LYS A 58 7.67 5.02 -2.72
N PRO A 59 8.74 5.19 -3.53
CA PRO A 59 8.69 4.80 -4.93
C PRO A 59 8.40 3.30 -5.07
N THR A 60 7.55 2.97 -6.02
CA THR A 60 7.29 1.57 -6.39
C THR A 60 8.24 1.11 -7.51
N GLN A 61 8.15 -0.16 -7.87
CA GLN A 61 8.85 -0.72 -9.04
C GLN A 61 8.32 -0.17 -10.38
N VAL A 62 7.17 0.51 -10.34
CA VAL A 62 6.58 1.15 -11.53
C VAL A 62 6.89 2.66 -11.46
N PRO A 63 7.58 3.23 -12.45
CA PRO A 63 7.87 4.66 -12.49
C PRO A 63 6.60 5.50 -12.37
N HIS A 64 6.69 6.58 -11.59
CA HIS A 64 5.60 7.54 -11.38
C HIS A 64 4.37 6.99 -10.66
N LEU A 65 4.48 5.83 -10.01
CA LEU A 65 3.41 5.24 -9.22
C LEU A 65 3.80 5.18 -7.73
N TRP A 66 2.96 5.77 -6.89
CA TRP A 66 3.07 5.72 -5.43
C TRP A 66 1.72 5.37 -4.82
N PHE A 67 1.76 4.78 -3.64
CA PHE A 67 0.56 4.59 -2.84
C PHE A 67 0.58 5.53 -1.64
N HIS A 68 -0.56 6.12 -1.39
CA HIS A 68 -0.83 6.96 -0.24
C HIS A 68 -2.11 6.49 0.43
N GLY A 69 -2.04 6.20 1.72
CA GLY A 69 -3.20 5.66 2.42
C GLY A 69 -2.93 5.52 3.92
N GLY A 70 -3.53 4.51 4.52
CA GLY A 70 -3.48 4.29 5.95
C GLY A 70 -4.48 5.17 6.72
N ASN A 71 -4.37 5.23 8.04
CA ASN A 71 -5.18 6.12 8.85
C ASN A 71 -4.71 7.57 8.70
N LEU A 72 -5.55 8.53 9.14
CA LEU A 72 -5.26 9.96 9.01
C LEU A 72 -3.95 10.38 9.68
N HIS A 73 -3.60 9.76 10.80
CA HIS A 73 -2.37 10.03 11.52
C HIS A 73 -1.13 9.62 10.71
N GLN A 74 -1.12 8.41 10.18
CA GLN A 74 -0.04 7.91 9.33
C GLN A 74 0.06 8.70 8.02
N SER A 75 -1.07 8.95 7.37
CA SER A 75 -1.13 9.76 6.16
C SER A 75 -0.52 11.15 6.38
N ARG A 76 -0.88 11.82 7.47
CA ARG A 76 -0.36 13.15 7.80
C ARG A 76 1.17 13.14 7.95
N HIS A 77 1.71 12.16 8.67
CA HIS A 77 3.16 12.05 8.89
C HIS A 77 3.91 11.69 7.61
N HIS A 78 3.46 10.66 6.91
CA HIS A 78 4.19 10.13 5.75
C HIS A 78 3.99 10.92 4.46
N SER A 79 2.96 11.78 4.37
CA SER A 79 2.77 12.66 3.21
C SER A 79 3.93 13.62 2.99
N GLU A 80 4.61 14.03 4.04
CA GLU A 80 5.80 14.88 3.96
C GLU A 80 6.94 14.17 3.20
N PHE A 81 7.19 12.90 3.53
CA PHE A 81 8.19 12.09 2.83
C PHE A 81 7.81 11.83 1.37
N LEU A 82 6.54 11.61 1.10
CA LEU A 82 6.06 11.47 -0.27
C LEU A 82 6.26 12.76 -1.06
N ALA A 83 5.93 13.91 -0.49
CA ALA A 83 6.14 15.21 -1.11
C ALA A 83 7.62 15.47 -1.43
N LEU A 84 8.53 15.12 -0.51
CA LEU A 84 9.98 15.23 -0.73
C LEU A 84 10.45 14.35 -1.89
N GLN A 85 9.96 13.13 -2.01
CA GLN A 85 10.29 12.22 -3.11
C GLN A 85 9.79 12.76 -4.46
N LEU A 86 8.57 13.26 -4.52
CA LEU A 86 8.01 13.87 -5.71
C LEU A 86 8.80 15.11 -6.13
N LYS A 87 9.17 15.96 -5.16
CA LYS A 87 10.00 17.14 -5.40
C LYS A 87 11.39 16.74 -5.89
N ALA A 88 12.03 15.78 -5.25
CA ALA A 88 13.35 15.28 -5.65
C ALA A 88 13.35 14.82 -7.11
N ARG A 89 12.36 14.03 -7.52
CA ARG A 89 12.23 13.61 -8.92
C ARG A 89 12.01 14.76 -9.89
N ARG A 90 11.22 15.73 -9.50
CA ARG A 90 11.02 16.94 -10.31
C ARG A 90 12.31 17.73 -10.51
N GLU A 91 13.17 17.75 -9.52
CA GLU A 91 14.49 18.41 -9.56
C GLU A 91 15.59 17.52 -10.18
N GLY A 92 15.24 16.34 -10.68
CA GLY A 92 16.20 15.41 -11.27
C GLY A 92 17.08 14.69 -10.26
N LEU A 93 16.76 14.74 -8.98
CA LEU A 93 17.47 14.01 -7.94
C LEU A 93 17.03 12.53 -7.92
N ALA A 94 18.00 11.64 -7.72
CA ALA A 94 17.73 10.21 -7.64
C ALA A 94 16.90 9.89 -6.39
N THR A 95 15.79 9.19 -6.61
CA THR A 95 15.04 8.54 -5.54
C THR A 95 15.21 7.03 -5.69
N THR A 96 15.93 6.42 -4.76
CA THR A 96 16.27 4.99 -4.86
C THR A 96 15.02 4.13 -4.62
N VAL A 97 14.81 3.16 -5.50
CA VAL A 97 13.80 2.11 -5.32
C VAL A 97 14.52 0.87 -4.81
N TYR A 98 14.27 0.54 -3.55
CA TYR A 98 14.86 -0.66 -2.95
C TYR A 98 14.06 -1.89 -3.35
N LYS A 99 14.75 -3.03 -3.49
CA LYS A 99 14.09 -4.30 -3.68
C LYS A 99 13.25 -4.61 -2.44
N LEU A 100 12.00 -4.98 -2.66
CA LEU A 100 11.12 -5.36 -1.55
C LEU A 100 11.74 -6.55 -0.80
N ALA A 101 11.79 -6.42 0.52
CA ALA A 101 12.13 -7.55 1.37
C ALA A 101 11.11 -8.69 1.15
N PRO A 102 11.55 -9.95 1.09
CA PRO A 102 10.62 -11.06 1.03
C PRO A 102 9.71 -11.02 2.27
N SER A 103 8.41 -11.13 2.05
CA SER A 103 7.47 -11.21 3.16
C SER A 103 7.69 -12.51 3.92
N HIS A 104 8.20 -12.43 5.14
CA HIS A 104 8.41 -13.58 6.01
C HIS A 104 7.09 -14.05 6.61
N HIS A 105 6.21 -14.58 5.79
CA HIS A 105 5.06 -15.29 6.31
C HIS A 105 5.49 -16.70 6.68
N LYS A 106 5.75 -16.90 7.95
CA LYS A 106 5.76 -18.26 8.47
C LYS A 106 4.37 -18.84 8.25
N ARG A 107 4.30 -19.86 7.43
CA ARG A 107 3.10 -20.67 7.22
C ARG A 107 2.73 -21.39 8.52
#